data_c7ab3faecebde88f9002653a87330e03
#
_entry.id   c7ab3faecebde88f9002653a87330e03
#
_cell.length_a   1.000
_cell.length_b   1.000
_cell.length_c   1.000
_cell.angle_alpha   90.00
_cell.angle_beta   90.00
_cell.angle_gamma   90.00
#
_symmetry.space_group_name_H-M   'P 1'
#
loop_
_entity.id
_entity.type
_entity.pdbx_description
1 polymer ?
#
loop_
_entity_poly.entity_id
_entity_poly.type
_entity_poly.pdbx_seq_one_letter_code
_entity_poly.pdbx_strand_id
1 'polypeptide(L)'
;MTDFSAAAAPITADTSSLLGTPLSALIARAPLCLPPDASIQMGAQAMRDAGVSSVLLMQGAQLCGIVTDRDLRNRVVAQGLSPALPLRQIASTALHSLPPQASALDALTLMAQHNIHHVPVLDQARVLGIVTPRNVDARQSPSVVQLARGIHKAPDIATLAQLSAQVPALQQALVHGGAGAQGIGRIVTTVTDAVTTRLIALAEQQLGPAPVPWV
;
A
#
# COMPACT_ATOMS: atom_id res chain seq x y z
N MET A 1 -51.66 -20.51 1.53
CA MET A 1 -51.20 -19.43 2.46
C MET A 1 -50.08 -20.04 3.28
N THR A 2 -48.89 -19.98 2.76
CA THR A 2 -47.66 -20.47 3.41
C THR A 2 -46.77 -19.27 3.61
N ASP A 3 -46.63 -18.93 4.87
CA ASP A 3 -45.89 -17.81 5.43
C ASP A 3 -44.38 -18.12 5.32
N PHE A 4 -43.68 -17.41 4.43
CA PHE A 4 -42.21 -17.46 4.31
C PHE A 4 -41.64 -16.23 5.04
N SER A 5 -41.78 -16.23 6.37
CA SER A 5 -40.99 -15.33 7.21
C SER A 5 -39.66 -16.02 7.51
N ALA A 6 -38.73 -15.95 6.59
CA ALA A 6 -37.33 -16.23 6.85
C ALA A 6 -36.70 -14.96 7.42
N ALA A 7 -36.63 -14.88 8.76
CA ALA A 7 -35.85 -13.89 9.47
C ALA A 7 -34.38 -14.01 9.02
N ALA A 8 -33.92 -13.05 8.26
CA ALA A 8 -32.50 -12.87 7.99
C ALA A 8 -31.79 -12.62 9.32
N ALA A 9 -30.98 -13.57 9.76
CA ALA A 9 -30.10 -13.39 10.89
C ALA A 9 -29.19 -12.19 10.63
N PRO A 10 -28.98 -11.30 11.62
CA PRO A 10 -28.09 -10.18 11.46
C PRO A 10 -26.66 -10.72 11.30
N ILE A 11 -26.03 -10.42 10.15
CA ILE A 11 -24.61 -10.64 9.94
C ILE A 11 -23.88 -9.56 10.76
N THR A 12 -23.79 -9.76 12.05
CA THR A 12 -22.90 -9.02 12.96
C THR A 12 -21.52 -9.68 12.92
N ALA A 13 -20.89 -9.73 11.77
CA ALA A 13 -19.45 -9.92 11.73
C ALA A 13 -18.83 -8.57 12.03
N ASP A 14 -18.12 -8.51 13.13
CA ASP A 14 -17.44 -7.36 13.74
C ASP A 14 -16.40 -6.73 12.79
N THR A 15 -16.88 -6.04 11.77
CA THR A 15 -16.05 -5.38 10.75
C THR A 15 -15.37 -4.12 11.30
N SER A 16 -15.88 -3.58 12.42
CA SER A 16 -15.25 -2.48 13.18
C SER A 16 -13.88 -2.89 13.73
N SER A 17 -13.69 -4.16 13.99
CA SER A 17 -12.47 -4.75 14.53
C SER A 17 -11.31 -4.77 13.52
N LEU A 18 -11.57 -4.99 12.23
CA LEU A 18 -10.49 -5.20 11.23
C LEU A 18 -9.66 -3.93 10.98
N LEU A 19 -10.29 -2.79 10.79
CA LEU A 19 -9.58 -1.52 10.53
C LEU A 19 -8.85 -1.00 11.76
N GLY A 20 -9.36 -1.32 12.96
CA GLY A 20 -8.71 -1.05 14.25
C GLY A 20 -7.68 -2.10 14.66
N THR A 21 -7.56 -3.21 13.92
CA THR A 21 -6.64 -4.31 14.26
C THR A 21 -5.19 -3.81 14.27
N PRO A 22 -4.41 -4.05 15.33
CA PRO A 22 -3.01 -3.67 15.38
C PRO A 22 -2.20 -4.48 14.37
N LEU A 23 -1.19 -3.83 13.77
CA LEU A 23 -0.37 -4.45 12.72
C LEU A 23 0.35 -5.70 13.21
N SER A 24 0.68 -5.79 14.50
CA SER A 24 1.25 -6.99 15.11
C SER A 24 0.40 -8.25 14.90
N ALA A 25 -0.92 -8.11 14.88
CA ALA A 25 -1.85 -9.21 14.63
C ALA A 25 -2.01 -9.58 13.14
N LEU A 26 -1.57 -8.69 12.24
CA LEU A 26 -1.63 -8.90 10.78
C LEU A 26 -0.35 -9.51 10.20
N ILE A 27 0.72 -9.58 10.99
CA ILE A 27 2.00 -10.19 10.58
C ILE A 27 1.82 -11.71 10.56
N ALA A 28 1.77 -12.28 9.36
CA ALA A 28 1.58 -13.72 9.19
C ALA A 28 2.89 -14.53 9.29
N ARG A 29 4.05 -13.87 9.04
CA ARG A 29 5.36 -14.53 9.01
C ARG A 29 6.51 -13.54 9.20
N ALA A 30 7.69 -14.07 9.54
CA ALA A 30 8.92 -13.29 9.53
C ALA A 30 9.23 -12.75 8.13
N PRO A 31 9.78 -11.54 8.00
CA PRO A 31 10.14 -10.96 6.72
C PRO A 31 11.34 -11.68 6.12
N LEU A 32 11.38 -11.79 4.79
CA LEU A 32 12.61 -12.22 4.08
C LEU A 32 13.61 -11.06 4.15
N CYS A 33 14.80 -11.34 4.68
CA CYS A 33 15.86 -10.38 4.83
C CYS A 33 17.13 -10.86 4.13
N LEU A 34 17.83 -9.97 3.44
CA LEU A 34 19.12 -10.22 2.81
C LEU A 34 20.07 -9.03 3.04
N PRO A 35 21.39 -9.25 2.97
CA PRO A 35 22.35 -8.16 2.97
C PRO A 35 22.24 -7.33 1.67
N PRO A 36 22.54 -6.02 1.70
CA PRO A 36 22.44 -5.13 0.53
C PRO A 36 23.36 -5.56 -0.62
N ASP A 37 24.43 -6.27 -0.31
CA ASP A 37 25.44 -6.75 -1.28
C ASP A 37 25.10 -8.11 -1.90
N ALA A 38 24.04 -8.77 -1.46
CA ALA A 38 23.52 -9.97 -2.12
C ALA A 38 23.15 -9.64 -3.57
N SER A 39 23.37 -10.57 -4.50
CA SER A 39 23.04 -10.34 -5.91
C SER A 39 21.53 -10.23 -6.11
N ILE A 40 21.12 -9.50 -7.14
CA ILE A 40 19.72 -9.40 -7.60
C ILE A 40 19.16 -10.79 -7.87
N GLN A 41 19.96 -11.69 -8.49
CA GLN A 41 19.56 -13.07 -8.74
C GLN A 41 19.25 -13.83 -7.44
N MET A 42 20.13 -13.71 -6.45
CA MET A 42 19.91 -14.33 -5.13
C MET A 42 18.64 -13.80 -4.47
N GLY A 43 18.39 -12.48 -4.55
CA GLY A 43 17.17 -11.87 -4.05
C GLY A 43 15.91 -12.41 -4.72
N ALA A 44 15.91 -12.48 -6.05
CA ALA A 44 14.78 -13.01 -6.82
C ALA A 44 14.54 -14.51 -6.52
N GLN A 45 15.59 -15.32 -6.39
CA GLN A 45 15.48 -16.73 -6.03
C GLN A 45 14.90 -16.90 -4.61
N ALA A 46 15.41 -16.14 -3.64
CA ALA A 46 14.92 -16.17 -2.26
C ALA A 46 13.44 -15.75 -2.16
N MET A 47 13.04 -14.71 -2.92
CA MET A 47 11.63 -14.28 -2.98
C MET A 47 10.74 -15.38 -3.57
N ARG A 48 11.16 -16.04 -4.66
CA ARG A 48 10.44 -17.17 -5.27
C ARG A 48 10.30 -18.33 -4.28
N ASP A 49 11.39 -18.75 -3.65
CA ASP A 49 11.44 -19.92 -2.77
C ASP A 49 10.62 -19.69 -1.49
N ALA A 50 10.62 -18.46 -0.98
CA ALA A 50 9.79 -18.05 0.16
C ALA A 50 8.33 -17.70 -0.23
N GLY A 51 7.99 -17.64 -1.52
CA GLY A 51 6.66 -17.25 -1.99
C GLY A 51 6.26 -15.83 -1.54
N VAL A 52 7.22 -14.88 -1.61
CA VAL A 52 7.01 -13.47 -1.22
C VAL A 52 7.27 -12.53 -2.40
N SER A 53 6.65 -11.35 -2.35
CA SER A 53 6.80 -10.29 -3.37
C SER A 53 7.76 -9.17 -2.96
N SER A 54 8.49 -9.34 -1.85
CA SER A 54 9.45 -8.36 -1.38
C SER A 54 10.53 -8.99 -0.49
N VAL A 55 11.70 -8.35 -0.46
CA VAL A 55 12.81 -8.66 0.43
C VAL A 55 13.29 -7.36 1.09
N LEU A 56 13.57 -7.42 2.37
CA LEU A 56 14.16 -6.32 3.13
C LEU A 56 15.68 -6.41 3.10
N LEU A 57 16.33 -5.28 2.92
CA LEU A 57 17.79 -5.21 2.96
C LEU A 57 18.24 -4.78 4.36
N MET A 58 19.03 -5.64 4.99
CA MET A 58 19.51 -5.44 6.36
C MET A 58 21.04 -5.30 6.38
N GLN A 59 21.53 -4.23 7.00
CA GLN A 59 22.95 -4.07 7.32
C GLN A 59 23.12 -4.25 8.84
N GLY A 60 23.54 -5.42 9.25
CA GLY A 60 23.44 -5.83 10.64
C GLY A 60 21.97 -5.85 11.12
N ALA A 61 21.65 -5.08 12.14
CA ALA A 61 20.28 -4.93 12.65
C ALA A 61 19.50 -3.79 11.96
N GLN A 62 20.14 -2.98 11.13
CA GLN A 62 19.52 -1.80 10.52
C GLN A 62 18.84 -2.16 9.19
N LEU A 63 17.57 -1.78 9.07
CA LEU A 63 16.83 -1.82 7.81
C LEU A 63 17.31 -0.67 6.91
N CYS A 64 17.86 -0.98 5.74
CA CYS A 64 18.44 0.00 4.82
C CYS A 64 17.76 0.06 3.45
N GLY A 65 16.85 -0.85 3.15
CA GLY A 65 16.15 -0.84 1.87
C GLY A 65 15.08 -1.93 1.75
N ILE A 66 14.28 -1.82 0.71
CA ILE A 66 13.33 -2.84 0.28
C ILE A 66 13.43 -3.03 -1.23
N VAL A 67 13.38 -4.27 -1.68
CA VAL A 67 13.24 -4.65 -3.09
C VAL A 67 11.96 -5.45 -3.27
N THR A 68 11.21 -5.16 -4.32
CA THR A 68 9.92 -5.80 -4.64
C THR A 68 9.93 -6.38 -6.05
N ASP A 69 8.93 -7.22 -6.38
CA ASP A 69 8.69 -7.70 -7.76
C ASP A 69 8.60 -6.56 -8.78
N ARG A 70 8.07 -5.40 -8.35
CA ARG A 70 8.00 -4.20 -9.19
C ARG A 70 9.40 -3.67 -9.53
N ASP A 71 10.32 -3.69 -8.56
CA ASP A 71 11.70 -3.23 -8.77
C ASP A 71 12.45 -4.20 -9.70
N LEU A 72 12.29 -5.50 -9.51
CA LEU A 72 12.87 -6.50 -10.40
C LEU A 72 12.41 -6.29 -11.85
N ARG A 73 11.10 -6.11 -12.07
CA ARG A 73 10.55 -5.87 -13.41
C ARG A 73 11.01 -4.53 -14.00
N ASN A 74 10.90 -3.44 -13.23
CA ASN A 74 11.08 -2.09 -13.77
C ASN A 74 12.53 -1.63 -13.81
N ARG A 75 13.35 -2.09 -12.85
CA ARG A 75 14.74 -1.66 -12.72
C ARG A 75 15.73 -2.68 -13.25
N VAL A 76 15.37 -3.98 -13.29
CA VAL A 76 16.26 -5.02 -13.82
C VAL A 76 15.85 -5.41 -15.23
N VAL A 77 14.66 -6.00 -15.40
CA VAL A 77 14.23 -6.54 -16.71
C VAL A 77 14.05 -5.41 -17.72
N ALA A 78 13.32 -4.35 -17.38
CA ALA A 78 13.04 -3.25 -18.30
C ALA A 78 14.29 -2.42 -18.67
N GLN A 79 15.34 -2.43 -17.85
CA GLN A 79 16.57 -1.68 -18.08
C GLN A 79 17.75 -2.56 -18.50
N GLY A 80 17.55 -3.87 -18.60
CA GLY A 80 18.62 -4.82 -18.98
C GLY A 80 19.77 -4.89 -17.99
N LEU A 81 19.52 -4.64 -16.68
CA LEU A 81 20.56 -4.73 -15.67
C LEU A 81 20.97 -6.17 -15.44
N SER A 82 22.28 -6.37 -15.22
CA SER A 82 22.80 -7.69 -14.89
C SER A 82 22.27 -8.19 -13.54
N PRO A 83 21.73 -9.41 -13.47
CA PRO A 83 21.27 -10.00 -12.21
C PRO A 83 22.40 -10.31 -11.22
N ALA A 84 23.67 -10.23 -11.64
CA ALA A 84 24.84 -10.36 -10.76
C ALA A 84 25.11 -9.09 -9.92
N LEU A 85 24.51 -7.95 -10.26
CA LEU A 85 24.65 -6.71 -9.50
C LEU A 85 24.04 -6.82 -8.11
N PRO A 86 24.50 -6.01 -7.12
CA PRO A 86 23.99 -6.07 -5.76
C PRO A 86 22.58 -5.46 -5.65
N LEU A 87 21.75 -6.03 -4.77
CA LEU A 87 20.36 -5.62 -4.50
C LEU A 87 20.24 -4.12 -4.16
N ARG A 88 21.25 -3.52 -3.50
CA ARG A 88 21.23 -2.09 -3.16
C ARG A 88 21.05 -1.18 -4.38
N GLN A 89 21.46 -1.61 -5.57
CA GLN A 89 21.33 -0.78 -6.78
C GLN A 89 19.88 -0.61 -7.25
N ILE A 90 19.01 -1.55 -6.88
CA ILE A 90 17.61 -1.53 -7.27
C ILE A 90 16.66 -1.29 -6.09
N ALA A 91 17.19 -1.16 -4.87
CA ALA A 91 16.41 -0.97 -3.67
C ALA A 91 15.78 0.42 -3.58
N SER A 92 14.62 0.48 -2.97
CA SER A 92 14.03 1.71 -2.47
C SER A 92 14.55 1.94 -1.05
N THR A 93 15.15 3.11 -0.81
CA THR A 93 15.75 3.50 0.48
C THR A 93 14.90 4.50 1.27
N ALA A 94 13.98 5.22 0.60
CA ALA A 94 12.96 6.01 1.28
C ALA A 94 11.90 5.07 1.86
N LEU A 95 12.16 4.58 3.08
CA LEU A 95 11.33 3.59 3.75
C LEU A 95 10.25 4.25 4.58
N HIS A 96 9.01 3.85 4.36
CA HIS A 96 7.87 4.20 5.19
C HIS A 96 7.51 2.98 6.03
N SER A 97 7.58 3.11 7.35
CA SER A 97 7.31 2.02 8.30
C SER A 97 6.32 2.46 9.37
N LEU A 98 5.71 1.50 10.05
CA LEU A 98 4.79 1.75 11.16
C LEU A 98 5.17 0.90 12.38
N PRO A 99 4.83 1.36 13.59
CA PRO A 99 5.01 0.55 14.80
C PRO A 99 3.95 -0.56 14.88
N PRO A 100 4.19 -1.63 15.65
CA PRO A 100 3.27 -2.78 15.76
C PRO A 100 1.90 -2.45 16.34
N GLN A 101 1.78 -1.35 17.09
CA GLN A 101 0.52 -0.86 17.66
C GLN A 101 -0.32 -0.03 16.68
N ALA A 102 0.26 0.43 15.57
CA ALA A 102 -0.49 1.11 14.53
C ALA A 102 -1.59 0.22 13.96
N SER A 103 -2.68 0.81 13.52
CA SER A 103 -3.84 0.09 13.02
C SER A 103 -3.69 -0.32 11.54
N ALA A 104 -4.49 -1.29 11.12
CA ALA A 104 -4.65 -1.62 9.70
C ALA A 104 -5.02 -0.39 8.85
N LEU A 105 -5.85 0.50 9.40
CA LEU A 105 -6.24 1.75 8.74
C LEU A 105 -5.05 2.69 8.53
N ASP A 106 -4.15 2.80 9.52
CA ASP A 106 -2.92 3.59 9.39
C ASP A 106 -2.03 3.04 8.26
N ALA A 107 -1.93 1.72 8.15
CA ALA A 107 -1.17 1.09 7.06
C ALA A 107 -1.78 1.37 5.69
N LEU A 108 -3.12 1.26 5.53
CA LEU A 108 -3.80 1.57 4.27
C LEU A 108 -3.62 3.05 3.89
N THR A 109 -3.73 3.95 4.87
CA THR A 109 -3.53 5.39 4.67
C THR A 109 -2.11 5.67 4.18
N LEU A 110 -1.09 5.10 4.85
CA LEU A 110 0.31 5.25 4.46
C LEU A 110 0.59 4.70 3.05
N MET A 111 0.02 3.52 2.75
CA MET A 111 0.14 2.91 1.42
C MET A 111 -0.48 3.80 0.33
N ALA A 112 -1.64 4.41 0.62
CA ALA A 112 -2.32 5.31 -0.30
C ALA A 112 -1.54 6.61 -0.52
N GLN A 113 -1.07 7.25 0.55
CA GLN A 113 -0.29 8.50 0.50
C GLN A 113 0.97 8.37 -0.34
N HIS A 114 1.72 7.27 -0.17
CA HIS A 114 3.01 7.09 -0.82
C HIS A 114 2.98 6.15 -2.03
N ASN A 115 1.78 5.69 -2.45
CA ASN A 115 1.61 4.73 -3.56
C ASN A 115 2.49 3.47 -3.40
N ILE A 116 2.60 2.97 -2.16
CA ILE A 116 3.36 1.77 -1.79
C ILE A 116 2.42 0.64 -1.39
N HIS A 117 2.90 -0.60 -1.44
CA HIS A 117 2.10 -1.80 -1.12
C HIS A 117 2.75 -2.70 -0.07
N HIS A 118 3.90 -2.30 0.43
CA HIS A 118 4.64 -3.04 1.44
C HIS A 118 5.06 -2.06 2.53
N VAL A 119 4.55 -2.26 3.74
CA VAL A 119 4.85 -1.43 4.90
C VAL A 119 5.58 -2.30 5.92
N PRO A 120 6.89 -2.11 6.10
CA PRO A 120 7.61 -2.75 7.19
C PRO A 120 7.03 -2.33 8.54
N VAL A 121 6.88 -3.29 9.44
CA VAL A 121 6.47 -3.05 10.83
C VAL A 121 7.70 -3.16 11.71
N LEU A 122 8.03 -2.06 12.37
CA LEU A 122 9.22 -1.94 13.21
C LEU A 122 8.82 -1.71 14.68
N ASP A 123 9.42 -2.52 15.55
CA ASP A 123 9.46 -2.22 16.98
C ASP A 123 10.85 -1.65 17.31
N GLN A 124 10.90 -0.34 17.54
CA GLN A 124 12.15 0.43 17.59
C GLN A 124 12.99 0.21 16.31
N ALA A 125 14.13 -0.47 16.42
CA ALA A 125 15.00 -0.81 15.28
C ALA A 125 14.77 -2.23 14.74
N ARG A 126 13.95 -3.06 15.41
CA ARG A 126 13.71 -4.46 15.03
C ARG A 126 12.57 -4.55 14.03
N VAL A 127 12.81 -5.16 12.88
CA VAL A 127 11.75 -5.49 11.92
C VAL A 127 10.98 -6.72 12.41
N LEU A 128 9.68 -6.57 12.60
CA LEU A 128 8.78 -7.66 13.00
C LEU A 128 8.17 -8.38 11.81
N GLY A 129 7.86 -7.63 10.73
CA GLY A 129 7.22 -8.17 9.55
C GLY A 129 6.97 -7.12 8.48
N ILE A 130 6.22 -7.50 7.47
CA ILE A 130 5.73 -6.63 6.41
C ILE A 130 4.21 -6.80 6.33
N VAL A 131 3.49 -5.68 6.30
CA VAL A 131 2.05 -5.66 6.03
C VAL A 131 1.83 -5.20 4.60
N THR A 132 0.93 -5.89 3.91
CA THR A 132 0.51 -5.61 2.53
C THR A 132 -1.01 -5.43 2.48
N PRO A 133 -1.59 -4.87 1.40
CA PRO A 133 -3.04 -4.80 1.26
C PRO A 133 -3.74 -6.15 1.47
N ARG A 134 -3.13 -7.26 1.07
CA ARG A 134 -3.69 -8.62 1.26
C ARG A 134 -3.85 -9.00 2.73
N ASN A 135 -3.00 -8.50 3.61
CA ASN A 135 -3.11 -8.76 5.04
C ASN A 135 -4.30 -8.03 5.67
N VAL A 136 -4.69 -6.90 5.09
CA VAL A 136 -5.81 -6.06 5.57
C VAL A 136 -7.10 -6.43 4.85
N ASP A 137 -7.04 -6.76 3.57
CA ASP A 137 -8.16 -6.82 2.62
C ASP A 137 -8.75 -8.24 2.49
N ALA A 138 -8.57 -9.10 3.48
CA ALA A 138 -8.99 -10.51 3.35
C ALA A 138 -10.48 -10.67 2.99
N ARG A 139 -11.33 -9.64 3.02
CA ARG A 139 -12.78 -9.77 2.80
C ARG A 139 -13.57 -8.59 2.24
N GLN A 140 -13.03 -7.39 1.90
CA GLN A 140 -13.93 -6.27 1.50
C GLN A 140 -13.35 -5.25 0.51
N SER A 141 -14.19 -4.95 -0.51
CA SER A 141 -14.39 -3.68 -1.27
C SER A 141 -13.23 -3.05 -2.05
N PRO A 142 -13.53 -2.13 -3.01
CA PRO A 142 -12.48 -1.45 -3.75
C PRO A 142 -11.49 -0.83 -2.77
N SER A 143 -10.30 -1.41 -2.74
CA SER A 143 -9.27 -1.07 -1.77
C SER A 143 -8.91 0.40 -1.91
N VAL A 144 -8.86 1.14 -0.77
CA VAL A 144 -8.33 2.50 -0.70
C VAL A 144 -7.02 2.62 -1.50
N VAL A 145 -6.16 1.61 -1.35
CA VAL A 145 -4.86 1.53 -2.03
C VAL A 145 -5.00 1.38 -3.55
N GLN A 146 -5.99 0.59 -4.01
CA GLN A 146 -6.23 0.44 -5.46
C GLN A 146 -6.79 1.73 -6.08
N LEU A 147 -7.72 2.40 -5.40
CA LEU A 147 -8.25 3.69 -5.84
C LEU A 147 -7.15 4.75 -5.90
N ALA A 148 -6.38 4.92 -4.83
CA ALA A 148 -5.26 5.85 -4.79
C ALA A 148 -4.23 5.56 -5.89
N ARG A 149 -3.89 4.28 -6.11
CA ARG A 149 -2.99 3.87 -7.20
C ARG A 149 -3.56 4.21 -8.58
N GLY A 150 -4.86 4.00 -8.80
CA GLY A 150 -5.53 4.37 -10.05
C GLY A 150 -5.43 5.86 -10.30
N ILE A 151 -5.69 6.68 -9.28
CA ILE A 151 -5.58 8.13 -9.31
C ILE A 151 -4.16 8.58 -9.67
N HIS A 152 -3.14 8.09 -8.97
CA HIS A 152 -1.75 8.42 -9.29
C HIS A 152 -1.32 8.08 -10.73
N LYS A 153 -1.97 7.09 -11.33
CA LYS A 153 -1.66 6.61 -12.70
C LYS A 153 -2.64 7.10 -13.77
N ALA A 154 -3.67 7.85 -13.41
CA ALA A 154 -4.66 8.32 -14.36
C ALA A 154 -3.97 9.04 -15.54
N PRO A 155 -4.15 8.59 -16.79
CA PRO A 155 -3.45 9.16 -17.94
C PRO A 155 -4.02 10.52 -18.35
N ASP A 156 -5.29 10.79 -18.01
CA ASP A 156 -6.05 11.95 -18.41
C ASP A 156 -7.10 12.36 -17.38
N ILE A 157 -7.68 13.54 -17.57
CA ILE A 157 -8.69 14.13 -16.70
C ILE A 157 -9.98 13.28 -16.69
N ALA A 158 -10.37 12.66 -17.78
CA ALA A 158 -11.58 11.85 -17.86
C ALA A 158 -11.46 10.61 -16.98
N THR A 159 -10.34 9.92 -17.06
CA THR A 159 -10.02 8.77 -16.17
C THR A 159 -9.95 9.21 -14.71
N LEU A 160 -9.32 10.37 -14.44
CA LEU A 160 -9.23 10.92 -13.08
C LEU A 160 -10.63 11.22 -12.49
N ALA A 161 -11.52 11.82 -13.30
CA ALA A 161 -12.90 12.10 -12.89
C ALA A 161 -13.69 10.81 -12.58
N GLN A 162 -13.55 9.76 -13.42
CA GLN A 162 -14.19 8.46 -13.18
C GLN A 162 -13.72 7.81 -11.87
N LEU A 163 -12.42 7.89 -11.57
CA LEU A 163 -11.87 7.37 -10.32
C LEU A 163 -12.34 8.20 -9.13
N SER A 164 -12.37 9.52 -9.24
CA SER A 164 -12.85 10.42 -8.18
C SER A 164 -14.31 10.18 -7.84
N ALA A 165 -15.14 9.81 -8.82
CA ALA A 165 -16.54 9.47 -8.61
C ALA A 165 -16.74 8.21 -7.71
N GLN A 166 -15.71 7.41 -7.46
CA GLN A 166 -15.77 6.25 -6.57
C GLN A 166 -15.56 6.61 -5.09
N VAL A 167 -15.10 7.83 -4.78
CA VAL A 167 -14.81 8.26 -3.40
C VAL A 167 -16.03 8.16 -2.47
N PRO A 168 -17.27 8.57 -2.87
CA PRO A 168 -18.45 8.40 -2.02
C PRO A 168 -18.75 6.93 -1.70
N ALA A 169 -18.60 6.03 -2.68
CA ALA A 169 -18.82 4.59 -2.45
C ALA A 169 -17.76 4.01 -1.49
N LEU A 170 -16.50 4.44 -1.63
CA LEU A 170 -15.44 4.09 -0.70
C LEU A 170 -15.77 4.57 0.71
N GLN A 171 -16.22 5.82 0.85
CA GLN A 171 -16.60 6.39 2.15
C GLN A 171 -17.74 5.59 2.80
N GLN A 172 -18.77 5.24 2.04
CA GLN A 172 -19.86 4.40 2.53
C GLN A 172 -19.36 3.01 2.98
N ALA A 173 -18.48 2.39 2.19
CA ALA A 173 -17.89 1.10 2.55
C ALA A 173 -17.09 1.18 3.87
N LEU A 174 -16.32 2.26 4.08
CA LEU A 174 -15.58 2.49 5.33
C LEU A 174 -16.54 2.69 6.53
N VAL A 175 -17.65 3.41 6.34
CA VAL A 175 -18.68 3.59 7.38
C VAL A 175 -19.30 2.24 7.74
N HIS A 176 -19.72 1.45 6.75
CA HIS A 176 -20.30 0.12 6.99
C HIS A 176 -19.26 -0.84 7.60
N GLY A 177 -17.97 -0.67 7.27
CA GLY A 177 -16.87 -1.40 7.88
C GLY A 177 -16.53 -0.95 9.30
N GLY A 178 -17.28 -0.01 9.89
CA GLY A 178 -17.09 0.43 11.28
C GLY A 178 -15.87 1.33 11.50
N ALA A 179 -15.28 1.91 10.44
CA ALA A 179 -14.21 2.87 10.59
C ALA A 179 -14.69 4.10 11.34
N GLY A 180 -13.91 4.56 12.33
CA GLY A 180 -14.21 5.78 13.07
C GLY A 180 -14.16 7.03 12.17
N ALA A 181 -14.96 8.06 12.47
CA ALA A 181 -15.07 9.28 11.67
C ALA A 181 -13.71 9.94 11.36
N GLN A 182 -12.79 9.98 12.31
CA GLN A 182 -11.45 10.52 12.13
C GLN A 182 -10.63 9.71 11.12
N GLY A 183 -10.73 8.37 11.15
CA GLY A 183 -10.05 7.49 10.19
C GLY A 183 -10.59 7.66 8.78
N ILE A 184 -11.93 7.74 8.63
CA ILE A 184 -12.60 8.01 7.36
C ILE A 184 -12.15 9.37 6.82
N GLY A 185 -12.14 10.41 7.66
CA GLY A 185 -11.67 11.75 7.28
C GLY A 185 -10.24 11.73 6.74
N ARG A 186 -9.30 11.06 7.42
CA ARG A 186 -7.91 10.91 6.95
C ARG A 186 -7.82 10.23 5.57
N ILE A 187 -8.57 9.15 5.36
CA ILE A 187 -8.56 8.45 4.07
C ILE A 187 -9.12 9.33 2.96
N VAL A 188 -10.28 9.97 3.20
CA VAL A 188 -10.90 10.85 2.21
C VAL A 188 -9.97 12.00 1.85
N THR A 189 -9.35 12.65 2.84
CA THR A 189 -8.34 13.70 2.61
C THR A 189 -7.18 13.17 1.77
N THR A 190 -6.61 12.02 2.14
CA THR A 190 -5.49 11.40 1.40
C THR A 190 -5.85 11.14 -0.07
N VAL A 191 -7.04 10.62 -0.34
CA VAL A 191 -7.49 10.37 -1.72
C VAL A 191 -7.72 11.68 -2.47
N THR A 192 -8.30 12.68 -1.81
CA THR A 192 -8.52 14.01 -2.39
C THR A 192 -7.20 14.71 -2.73
N ASP A 193 -6.21 14.63 -1.84
CA ASP A 193 -4.86 15.15 -2.08
C ASP A 193 -4.19 14.47 -3.29
N ALA A 194 -4.36 13.15 -3.40
CA ALA A 194 -3.86 12.40 -4.57
C ALA A 194 -4.52 12.86 -5.88
N VAL A 195 -5.85 13.12 -5.87
CA VAL A 195 -6.59 13.66 -7.02
C VAL A 195 -6.05 15.04 -7.39
N THR A 196 -5.89 15.93 -6.41
CA THR A 196 -5.39 17.29 -6.63
C THR A 196 -3.99 17.27 -7.20
N THR A 197 -3.08 16.49 -6.60
CA THR A 197 -1.70 16.34 -7.09
C THR A 197 -1.67 15.81 -8.52
N ARG A 198 -2.51 14.81 -8.83
CA ARG A 198 -2.55 14.26 -10.20
C ARG A 198 -3.13 15.25 -11.20
N LEU A 199 -4.16 16.00 -10.81
CA LEU A 199 -4.75 17.04 -11.66
C LEU A 199 -3.74 18.14 -12.00
N ILE A 200 -2.96 18.59 -11.01
CA ILE A 200 -1.86 19.55 -11.21
C ILE A 200 -0.85 18.97 -12.21
N ALA A 201 -0.38 17.74 -12.00
CA ALA A 201 0.57 17.11 -12.90
C ALA A 201 0.05 16.97 -14.34
N LEU A 202 -1.24 16.66 -14.53
CA LEU A 202 -1.87 16.61 -15.86
C LEU A 202 -1.98 18.00 -16.49
N ALA A 203 -2.29 19.03 -15.70
CA ALA A 203 -2.33 20.42 -16.19
C ALA A 203 -0.94 20.90 -16.63
N GLU A 204 0.10 20.61 -15.84
CA GLU A 204 1.49 20.97 -16.20
C GLU A 204 2.00 20.24 -17.43
N GLN A 205 1.56 19.00 -17.68
CA GLN A 205 1.87 18.28 -18.91
C GLN A 205 1.27 18.96 -20.15
N GLN A 206 0.13 19.63 -20.04
CA GLN A 206 -0.57 20.31 -21.14
C GLN A 206 -0.14 21.77 -21.31
N LEU A 207 0.08 22.48 -20.21
CA LEU A 207 0.29 23.95 -20.18
C LEU A 207 1.75 24.32 -19.94
N GLY A 208 2.61 23.39 -19.61
CA GLY A 208 3.96 23.64 -19.10
C GLY A 208 4.00 23.81 -17.58
N PRO A 209 5.20 23.86 -16.97
CA PRO A 209 5.37 24.00 -15.54
C PRO A 209 4.77 25.32 -15.04
N ALA A 210 4.26 25.30 -13.80
CA ALA A 210 3.73 26.50 -13.17
C ALA A 210 4.80 27.60 -13.08
N PRO A 211 4.45 28.86 -13.33
CA PRO A 211 5.39 29.99 -13.27
C PRO A 211 5.88 30.28 -11.84
N VAL A 212 5.13 29.80 -10.83
CA VAL A 212 5.49 29.84 -9.41
C VAL A 212 5.20 28.48 -8.78
N PRO A 213 5.94 28.06 -7.74
CA PRO A 213 5.64 26.79 -7.05
C PRO A 213 4.21 26.77 -6.50
N TRP A 214 3.55 25.63 -6.61
CA TRP A 214 2.28 25.40 -5.93
C TRP A 214 2.51 25.44 -4.41
N VAL A 215 1.70 26.19 -3.69
CA VAL A 215 1.80 26.38 -2.22
C VAL A 215 0.83 25.42 -1.53
#